data_63f9acbc5f9486420561775a832f05b8
#
_entry.id   63f9acbc5f9486420561775a832f05b8
#
_cell.length_a   1.000
_cell.length_b   1.000
_cell.length_c   1.000
_cell.angle_alpha   90.00
_cell.angle_beta   90.00
_cell.angle_gamma   90.00
#
_symmetry.space_group_name_H-M   'P 1'
#
loop_
_entity.id
_entity.type
_entity.pdbx_description
1 polymer ?
#
loop_
_entity_poly.entity_id
_entity_poly.type
_entity_poly.pdbx_seq_one_letter_code
_entity_poly.pdbx_strand_id
1 'polypeptide(L)'
;MCFFSCHKTSFKTIPLSFGKVLYKGKYKFTNFAKEFIENLKTSVMKIGIIGIGAIGGIIAKKLAATGHEVKVYSSGGQQKLEERARELGVMPSTKDQIITDVEVLIVSVPTIAVPELSDLIAKVSDKMIVIDTSNYYPFRDGEIEDLKNGKVESVWVSETMGRPVIKAFNNLLAHSLEYGGKPEGTKDRIAMAVSGDDQQAKEIVSTLINDVGFDTVDAGTLADSWRHQPGTPAYCTELTVAELMQALTGGEKQEAAHLRDYVIGKFMEFSTPPTHEEVVALNRSLFPKNPKEH
;
A
#
# COMPACT_ATOMS: atom_id res chain seq x y z
N MET A 1 -18.48 -24.49 58.37
CA MET A 1 -18.67 -25.72 57.58
C MET A 1 -19.56 -25.38 56.39
N CYS A 2 -19.01 -25.20 55.22
CA CYS A 2 -19.72 -25.27 53.97
C CYS A 2 -18.68 -25.55 52.87
N PHE A 3 -18.82 -26.71 52.27
CA PHE A 3 -18.02 -27.22 51.17
C PHE A 3 -18.41 -26.49 49.87
N PHE A 4 -17.45 -25.95 49.14
CA PHE A 4 -17.62 -25.63 47.74
C PHE A 4 -16.73 -26.53 46.88
N SER A 5 -17.39 -27.36 46.09
CA SER A 5 -16.83 -28.27 45.13
C SER A 5 -16.31 -27.48 43.90
N CYS A 6 -15.02 -27.64 43.62
CA CYS A 6 -14.37 -27.05 42.44
C CYS A 6 -14.54 -28.01 41.26
N HIS A 7 -15.35 -27.63 40.24
CA HIS A 7 -15.44 -28.36 38.98
C HIS A 7 -14.34 -27.90 38.07
N LYS A 8 -13.41 -28.82 37.76
CA LYS A 8 -12.39 -28.68 36.72
C LYS A 8 -13.05 -28.71 35.33
N THR A 9 -13.05 -27.60 34.61
CA THR A 9 -13.35 -27.58 33.17
C THR A 9 -12.05 -27.72 32.41
N SER A 10 -11.93 -28.83 31.69
CA SER A 10 -10.81 -29.13 30.81
C SER A 10 -10.92 -28.33 29.50
N PHE A 11 -9.93 -27.51 29.20
CA PHE A 11 -9.80 -26.88 27.89
C PHE A 11 -9.35 -27.93 26.88
N LYS A 12 -10.24 -28.27 25.92
CA LYS A 12 -9.85 -28.99 24.70
C LYS A 12 -9.40 -27.98 23.63
N THR A 13 -8.17 -28.13 23.21
CA THR A 13 -7.61 -27.50 22.00
C THR A 13 -8.43 -27.91 20.78
N ILE A 14 -8.92 -26.94 20.02
CA ILE A 14 -9.64 -27.14 18.75
C ILE A 14 -8.65 -26.86 17.60
N PRO A 15 -8.38 -27.79 16.70
CA PRO A 15 -7.59 -27.51 15.50
C PRO A 15 -8.42 -26.75 14.46
N LEU A 16 -7.85 -25.70 13.89
CA LEU A 16 -8.41 -24.95 12.78
C LEU A 16 -8.40 -25.81 11.50
N SER A 17 -9.54 -26.40 11.15
CA SER A 17 -9.81 -26.91 9.82
C SER A 17 -11.15 -26.35 9.36
N PHE A 18 -11.13 -25.64 8.21
CA PHE A 18 -12.34 -25.17 7.55
C PHE A 18 -13.15 -26.36 7.05
N GLY A 19 -14.14 -26.77 7.83
CA GLY A 19 -15.13 -27.77 7.45
C GLY A 19 -16.47 -27.41 8.06
N LYS A 20 -17.54 -27.38 7.25
CA LYS A 20 -18.92 -27.10 7.66
C LYS A 20 -19.29 -27.92 8.89
N VAL A 21 -19.50 -27.27 10.02
CA VAL A 21 -20.17 -27.85 11.17
C VAL A 21 -21.49 -27.13 11.40
N LEU A 22 -22.58 -27.84 11.06
CA LEU A 22 -23.94 -27.46 11.44
C LEU A 22 -24.13 -27.72 12.93
N TYR A 23 -24.08 -26.70 13.76
CA TYR A 23 -24.52 -26.77 15.14
C TYR A 23 -25.92 -26.15 15.29
N LYS A 24 -26.93 -27.00 15.57
CA LYS A 24 -28.21 -26.55 16.07
C LYS A 24 -28.05 -26.18 17.54
N GLY A 25 -27.80 -24.94 17.81
CA GLY A 25 -27.84 -24.33 19.14
C GLY A 25 -27.91 -22.80 18.97
N LYS A 26 -29.02 -22.20 19.39
CA LYS A 26 -29.22 -20.75 19.41
C LYS A 26 -28.26 -20.10 20.42
N TYR A 27 -27.01 -19.88 20.03
CA TYR A 27 -26.09 -18.97 20.72
C TYR A 27 -25.60 -17.91 19.75
N LYS A 28 -25.68 -16.65 20.21
CA LYS A 28 -25.29 -15.44 19.51
C LYS A 28 -23.78 -15.39 19.20
N PHE A 29 -23.31 -16.24 18.30
CA PHE A 29 -21.94 -16.21 17.75
C PHE A 29 -21.71 -14.97 16.87
N THR A 30 -22.79 -14.30 16.44
CA THR A 30 -22.74 -13.16 15.53
C THR A 30 -22.26 -11.88 16.17
N ASN A 31 -22.41 -11.68 17.47
CA ASN A 31 -21.98 -10.44 18.13
C ASN A 31 -20.49 -10.46 18.49
N PHE A 32 -19.98 -11.58 19.02
CA PHE A 32 -18.56 -11.68 19.41
C PHE A 32 -17.63 -11.65 18.20
N ALA A 33 -17.98 -12.32 17.11
CA ALA A 33 -17.21 -12.25 15.87
C ALA A 33 -17.31 -10.87 15.20
N LYS A 34 -18.49 -10.23 15.24
CA LYS A 34 -18.64 -8.83 14.78
C LYS A 34 -17.87 -7.87 15.67
N GLU A 35 -17.96 -7.99 16.98
CA GLU A 35 -17.26 -7.15 17.95
C GLU A 35 -15.73 -7.37 17.89
N PHE A 36 -15.25 -8.60 17.63
CA PHE A 36 -13.85 -8.92 17.39
C PHE A 36 -13.38 -8.36 16.04
N ILE A 37 -14.18 -8.45 14.97
CA ILE A 37 -13.91 -7.86 13.67
C ILE A 37 -14.02 -6.33 13.71
N GLU A 38 -14.97 -5.76 14.44
CA GLU A 38 -15.08 -4.32 14.67
C GLU A 38 -13.90 -3.79 15.53
N ASN A 39 -13.45 -4.54 16.52
CA ASN A 39 -12.24 -4.18 17.29
C ASN A 39 -10.94 -4.33 16.50
N LEU A 40 -10.88 -5.19 15.49
CA LEU A 40 -9.77 -5.21 14.52
C LEU A 40 -9.84 -4.04 13.52
N LYS A 41 -11.04 -3.52 13.25
CA LYS A 41 -11.25 -2.39 12.33
C LYS A 41 -10.90 -1.01 12.90
N THR A 42 -10.55 -0.89 14.17
CA THR A 42 -10.32 0.41 14.83
C THR A 42 -9.10 0.46 15.75
N SER A 43 -8.09 -0.36 15.52
CA SER A 43 -6.85 -0.14 16.25
C SER A 43 -6.13 1.08 15.66
N VAL A 44 -6.10 2.18 16.43
CA VAL A 44 -5.28 3.34 16.10
C VAL A 44 -3.83 2.88 15.98
N MET A 45 -3.24 3.09 14.81
CA MET A 45 -1.83 2.75 14.55
C MET A 45 -0.97 4.00 14.57
N LYS A 46 0.28 3.85 15.01
CA LYS A 46 1.30 4.89 14.97
C LYS A 46 2.10 4.75 13.67
N ILE A 47 2.00 5.75 12.81
CA ILE A 47 2.51 5.70 11.44
C ILE A 47 3.51 6.84 11.22
N GLY A 48 4.71 6.48 10.74
CA GLY A 48 5.69 7.43 10.23
C GLY A 48 5.63 7.48 8.70
N ILE A 49 5.70 8.68 8.12
CA ILE A 49 5.76 8.83 6.66
C ILE A 49 6.96 9.70 6.28
N ILE A 50 7.86 9.13 5.47
CA ILE A 50 8.99 9.82 4.88
C ILE A 50 8.64 10.23 3.46
N GLY A 51 8.66 11.56 3.20
CA GLY A 51 8.23 12.13 1.93
C GLY A 51 6.76 12.53 1.93
N ILE A 52 6.50 13.85 1.85
CA ILE A 52 5.16 14.46 1.87
C ILE A 52 4.83 15.15 0.55
N GLY A 53 5.32 14.55 -0.55
CA GLY A 53 4.93 14.92 -1.91
C GLY A 53 3.46 14.58 -2.21
N ALA A 54 3.11 14.48 -3.48
CA ALA A 54 1.73 14.23 -3.91
C ALA A 54 1.13 12.95 -3.28
N ILE A 55 1.86 11.83 -3.32
CA ILE A 55 1.36 10.55 -2.78
C ILE A 55 1.44 10.52 -1.26
N GLY A 56 2.63 10.70 -0.67
CA GLY A 56 2.81 10.60 0.78
C GLY A 56 1.99 11.62 1.58
N GLY A 57 1.81 12.84 1.04
CA GLY A 57 0.94 13.84 1.67
C GLY A 57 -0.54 13.44 1.68
N ILE A 58 -1.04 12.85 0.60
CA ILE A 58 -2.43 12.37 0.54
C ILE A 58 -2.62 11.18 1.49
N ILE A 59 -1.69 10.22 1.53
CA ILE A 59 -1.72 9.09 2.46
C ILE A 59 -1.74 9.61 3.90
N ALA A 60 -0.84 10.54 4.25
CA ALA A 60 -0.76 11.14 5.58
C ALA A 60 -2.09 11.76 6.02
N LYS A 61 -2.67 12.63 5.16
CA LYS A 61 -3.96 13.29 5.40
C LYS A 61 -5.09 12.29 5.61
N LYS A 62 -5.19 11.28 4.74
CA LYS A 62 -6.28 10.29 4.80
C LYS A 62 -6.16 9.38 6.04
N LEU A 63 -4.96 8.87 6.36
CA LEU A 63 -4.75 8.05 7.54
C LEU A 63 -4.99 8.83 8.85
N ALA A 64 -4.59 10.09 8.93
CA ALA A 64 -4.93 10.94 10.07
C ALA A 64 -6.44 11.18 10.19
N ALA A 65 -7.14 11.38 9.06
CA ALA A 65 -8.59 11.57 9.04
C ALA A 65 -9.38 10.32 9.48
N THR A 66 -8.79 9.13 9.39
CA THR A 66 -9.37 7.86 9.88
C THR A 66 -8.97 7.52 11.32
N GLY A 67 -8.25 8.44 12.00
CA GLY A 67 -7.96 8.35 13.43
C GLY A 67 -6.58 7.77 13.78
N HIS A 68 -5.73 7.45 12.80
CA HIS A 68 -4.36 7.02 13.07
C HIS A 68 -3.48 8.17 13.58
N GLU A 69 -2.48 7.84 14.40
CA GLU A 69 -1.44 8.78 14.84
C GLU A 69 -0.36 8.90 13.75
N VAL A 70 -0.42 9.96 12.95
CA VAL A 70 0.49 10.14 11.80
C VAL A 70 1.50 11.23 12.06
N LYS A 71 2.78 10.91 11.90
CA LYS A 71 3.86 11.88 11.84
C LYS A 71 4.60 11.81 10.52
N VAL A 72 5.17 12.94 10.10
CA VAL A 72 5.76 13.09 8.77
C VAL A 72 7.15 13.71 8.83
N TYR A 73 8.01 13.28 7.91
CA TYR A 73 9.33 13.86 7.68
C TYR A 73 9.58 14.10 6.19
N SER A 74 10.32 15.17 5.89
CA SER A 74 10.77 15.48 4.54
C SER A 74 12.07 16.28 4.61
N SER A 75 12.96 16.11 3.66
CA SER A 75 14.26 16.79 3.58
C SER A 75 14.18 18.24 3.09
N GLY A 76 13.00 18.75 2.72
CA GLY A 76 12.79 20.08 2.13
C GLY A 76 12.92 21.28 3.09
N GLY A 77 13.38 21.06 4.32
CA GLY A 77 13.57 22.06 5.35
C GLY A 77 12.42 22.14 6.37
N GLN A 78 12.78 22.49 7.61
CA GLN A 78 11.89 22.41 8.78
C GLN A 78 10.63 23.28 8.63
N GLN A 79 10.77 24.53 8.18
CA GLN A 79 9.64 25.43 8.04
C GLN A 79 8.59 24.91 7.04
N LYS A 80 9.05 24.45 5.87
CA LYS A 80 8.15 23.86 4.86
C LYS A 80 7.47 22.59 5.35
N LEU A 81 8.19 21.78 6.12
CA LEU A 81 7.64 20.58 6.76
C LEU A 81 6.52 20.93 7.73
N GLU A 82 6.73 21.91 8.61
CA GLU A 82 5.74 22.35 9.61
C GLU A 82 4.49 22.96 8.96
N GLU A 83 4.67 23.80 7.95
CA GLU A 83 3.57 24.38 7.18
C GLU A 83 2.73 23.26 6.52
N ARG A 84 3.40 22.34 5.83
CA ARG A 84 2.72 21.23 5.15
C ARG A 84 2.07 20.26 6.11
N ALA A 85 2.71 19.92 7.23
CA ALA A 85 2.13 19.05 8.26
C ALA A 85 0.85 19.64 8.87
N ARG A 86 0.84 20.97 9.09
CA ARG A 86 -0.35 21.69 9.56
C ARG A 86 -1.51 21.61 8.56
N GLU A 87 -1.23 21.84 7.26
CA GLU A 87 -2.24 21.69 6.19
C GLU A 87 -2.82 20.28 6.11
N LEU A 88 -1.99 19.27 6.33
CA LEU A 88 -2.39 17.86 6.29
C LEU A 88 -3.05 17.35 7.57
N GLY A 89 -3.00 18.14 8.66
CA GLY A 89 -3.52 17.73 9.97
C GLY A 89 -2.69 16.64 10.65
N VAL A 90 -1.36 16.62 10.44
CA VAL A 90 -0.43 15.61 10.96
C VAL A 90 0.72 16.23 11.74
N MET A 91 1.52 15.43 12.44
CA MET A 91 2.64 15.90 13.25
C MET A 91 3.94 15.97 12.42
N PRO A 92 4.64 17.11 12.38
CA PRO A 92 5.98 17.17 11.82
C PRO A 92 6.98 16.42 12.73
N SER A 93 7.98 15.80 12.14
CA SER A 93 9.01 15.03 12.86
C SER A 93 10.40 15.30 12.30
N THR A 94 11.41 15.06 13.10
CA THR A 94 12.81 15.08 12.63
C THR A 94 13.16 13.73 11.96
N LYS A 95 14.29 13.70 11.22
CA LYS A 95 14.78 12.48 10.56
C LYS A 95 14.93 11.30 11.54
N ASP A 96 15.49 11.56 12.72
CA ASP A 96 15.72 10.48 13.70
C ASP A 96 14.46 10.10 14.47
N GLN A 97 13.53 11.03 14.68
CA GLN A 97 12.30 10.77 15.41
C GLN A 97 11.19 10.11 14.57
N ILE A 98 11.29 10.17 13.23
CA ILE A 98 10.27 9.59 12.35
C ILE A 98 10.11 8.08 12.53
N ILE A 99 11.15 7.39 12.94
CA ILE A 99 11.19 5.95 13.18
C ILE A 99 10.95 5.55 14.66
N THR A 100 10.78 6.52 15.58
CA THR A 100 10.61 6.25 17.01
C THR A 100 9.14 6.08 17.35
N ASP A 101 8.79 5.03 18.09
CA ASP A 101 7.41 4.79 18.53
C ASP A 101 6.39 4.80 17.37
N VAL A 102 6.72 4.05 16.30
CA VAL A 102 5.83 3.80 15.15
C VAL A 102 5.79 2.30 14.84
N GLU A 103 4.67 1.83 14.34
CA GLU A 103 4.41 0.44 13.98
C GLU A 103 4.60 0.24 12.46
N VAL A 104 4.28 1.29 11.68
CA VAL A 104 4.38 1.30 10.22
C VAL A 104 5.15 2.52 9.76
N LEU A 105 6.12 2.32 8.89
CA LEU A 105 6.89 3.36 8.23
C LEU A 105 6.59 3.34 6.73
N ILE A 106 5.99 4.40 6.21
CA ILE A 106 5.70 4.56 4.79
C ILE A 106 6.82 5.41 4.16
N VAL A 107 7.51 4.84 3.17
CA VAL A 107 8.55 5.53 2.40
C VAL A 107 7.97 5.95 1.05
N SER A 108 7.76 7.27 0.91
CA SER A 108 7.13 7.89 -0.27
C SER A 108 8.05 8.94 -0.89
N VAL A 109 9.24 8.50 -1.30
CA VAL A 109 10.28 9.32 -1.93
C VAL A 109 10.56 8.85 -3.37
N PRO A 110 11.17 9.68 -4.22
CA PRO A 110 11.71 9.23 -5.50
C PRO A 110 12.71 8.08 -5.30
N THR A 111 12.76 7.15 -6.24
CA THR A 111 13.60 5.94 -6.14
C THR A 111 15.08 6.29 -5.92
N ILE A 112 15.56 7.35 -6.56
CA ILE A 112 16.95 7.83 -6.41
C ILE A 112 17.30 8.25 -4.96
N ALA A 113 16.32 8.62 -4.15
CA ALA A 113 16.54 9.06 -2.76
C ALA A 113 16.56 7.90 -1.75
N VAL A 114 16.21 6.67 -2.17
CA VAL A 114 16.16 5.50 -1.29
C VAL A 114 17.50 5.19 -0.61
N PRO A 115 18.67 5.25 -1.30
CA PRO A 115 19.95 5.00 -0.66
C PRO A 115 20.27 5.93 0.52
N GLU A 116 19.79 7.18 0.50
CA GLU A 116 20.01 8.15 1.58
C GLU A 116 19.27 7.80 2.88
N LEU A 117 18.33 6.85 2.80
CA LEU A 117 17.55 6.37 3.93
C LEU A 117 18.13 5.11 4.58
N SER A 118 19.10 4.44 3.97
CA SER A 118 19.61 3.13 4.42
C SER A 118 20.09 3.17 5.89
N ASP A 119 20.88 4.19 6.27
CA ASP A 119 21.37 4.34 7.65
C ASP A 119 20.26 4.61 8.68
N LEU A 120 19.17 5.27 8.25
CA LEU A 120 18.00 5.51 9.09
C LEU A 120 17.19 4.21 9.24
N ILE A 121 16.96 3.52 8.13
CA ILE A 121 16.21 2.28 8.09
C ILE A 121 16.91 1.14 8.84
N ALA A 122 18.25 1.12 8.85
CA ALA A 122 19.01 0.16 9.64
C ALA A 122 18.78 0.27 11.16
N LYS A 123 18.28 1.41 11.66
CA LYS A 123 17.95 1.63 13.08
C LYS A 123 16.51 1.23 13.44
N VAL A 124 15.71 0.88 12.45
CA VAL A 124 14.29 0.55 12.62
C VAL A 124 14.14 -0.83 13.25
N SER A 125 13.20 -0.99 14.18
CA SER A 125 12.89 -2.30 14.80
C SER A 125 12.49 -3.33 13.74
N ASP A 126 12.91 -4.59 13.91
CA ASP A 126 12.53 -5.71 13.01
C ASP A 126 11.01 -5.95 12.97
N LYS A 127 10.28 -5.49 13.98
CA LYS A 127 8.82 -5.60 14.04
C LYS A 127 8.10 -4.51 13.25
N MET A 128 8.80 -3.44 12.86
CA MET A 128 8.19 -2.33 12.13
C MET A 128 7.97 -2.73 10.67
N ILE A 129 6.75 -2.55 10.19
CA ILE A 129 6.41 -2.75 8.78
C ILE A 129 6.91 -1.55 7.99
N VAL A 130 7.68 -1.78 6.93
CA VAL A 130 8.10 -0.74 6.00
C VAL A 130 7.35 -0.88 4.69
N ILE A 131 6.66 0.19 4.28
CA ILE A 131 5.90 0.24 3.02
C ILE A 131 6.70 1.06 2.00
N ASP A 132 6.96 0.48 0.83
CA ASP A 132 7.51 1.16 -0.33
C ASP A 132 6.39 1.59 -1.27
N THR A 133 6.27 2.91 -1.53
CA THR A 133 5.32 3.47 -2.49
C THR A 133 5.98 3.98 -3.77
N SER A 134 7.29 3.79 -3.91
CA SER A 134 8.05 4.36 -5.02
C SER A 134 7.71 3.73 -6.37
N ASN A 135 7.97 4.45 -7.44
CA ASN A 135 7.99 3.94 -8.80
C ASN A 135 9.22 4.54 -9.49
N TYR A 136 9.95 3.73 -10.24
CA TYR A 136 11.15 4.16 -10.92
C TYR A 136 10.84 4.79 -12.29
N TYR A 137 11.36 6.00 -12.47
CA TYR A 137 11.29 6.73 -13.74
C TYR A 137 12.66 7.28 -14.10
N PRO A 138 13.36 6.75 -15.12
CA PRO A 138 14.71 7.20 -15.50
C PRO A 138 14.84 8.70 -15.75
N PHE A 139 13.81 9.32 -16.34
CA PHE A 139 13.81 10.77 -16.60
C PHE A 139 13.86 11.63 -15.33
N ARG A 140 13.40 11.11 -14.19
CA ARG A 140 13.39 11.79 -12.88
C ARG A 140 14.52 11.33 -11.98
N ASP A 141 14.72 10.00 -11.94
CA ASP A 141 15.60 9.34 -10.96
C ASP A 141 17.03 9.14 -11.50
N GLY A 142 17.26 9.46 -12.80
CA GLY A 142 18.48 9.05 -13.47
C GLY A 142 18.55 7.56 -13.75
N GLU A 143 19.66 7.10 -14.30
CA GLU A 143 19.87 5.69 -14.62
C GLU A 143 20.36 4.93 -13.39
N ILE A 144 19.60 3.89 -12.97
CA ILE A 144 19.97 2.95 -11.94
C ILE A 144 20.23 1.61 -12.64
N GLU A 145 21.49 1.17 -12.69
CA GLU A 145 21.96 0.05 -13.52
C GLU A 145 21.18 -1.25 -13.27
N ASP A 146 20.95 -1.60 -12.01
CA ASP A 146 20.17 -2.79 -11.64
C ASP A 146 18.74 -2.75 -12.19
N LEU A 147 18.08 -1.60 -12.11
CA LEU A 147 16.69 -1.44 -12.57
C LEU A 147 16.62 -1.41 -14.10
N LYS A 148 17.62 -0.81 -14.76
CA LYS A 148 17.79 -0.86 -16.21
C LYS A 148 17.94 -2.29 -16.71
N ASN A 149 18.65 -3.12 -15.95
CA ASN A 149 18.86 -4.54 -16.25
C ASN A 149 17.69 -5.44 -15.85
N GLY A 150 16.52 -4.88 -15.46
CA GLY A 150 15.29 -5.61 -15.24
C GLY A 150 15.10 -6.17 -13.82
N LYS A 151 15.91 -5.72 -12.84
CA LYS A 151 15.62 -6.02 -11.42
C LYS A 151 14.26 -5.40 -11.05
N VAL A 152 13.46 -6.12 -10.27
CA VAL A 152 12.18 -5.63 -9.77
C VAL A 152 12.40 -4.43 -8.85
N GLU A 153 11.65 -3.36 -9.06
CA GLU A 153 11.86 -2.06 -8.38
C GLU A 153 11.88 -2.21 -6.85
N SER A 154 10.88 -2.87 -6.25
CA SER A 154 10.82 -3.01 -4.79
C SER A 154 11.75 -4.07 -4.22
N VAL A 155 12.23 -5.01 -5.03
CA VAL A 155 13.34 -5.89 -4.62
C VAL A 155 14.62 -5.07 -4.49
N TRP A 156 14.90 -4.18 -5.46
CA TRP A 156 16.02 -3.25 -5.37
C TRP A 156 15.90 -2.33 -4.14
N VAL A 157 14.69 -1.79 -3.87
CA VAL A 157 14.44 -0.97 -2.68
C VAL A 157 14.71 -1.75 -1.40
N SER A 158 14.22 -2.98 -1.29
CA SER A 158 14.42 -3.86 -0.13
C SER A 158 15.90 -4.15 0.11
N GLU A 159 16.64 -4.50 -0.94
CA GLU A 159 18.08 -4.74 -0.86
C GLU A 159 18.86 -3.48 -0.47
N THR A 160 18.52 -2.33 -1.07
CA THR A 160 19.15 -1.04 -0.76
C THR A 160 18.90 -0.59 0.67
N MET A 161 17.71 -0.83 1.21
CA MET A 161 17.37 -0.55 2.59
C MET A 161 17.89 -1.60 3.58
N GLY A 162 18.35 -2.76 3.10
CA GLY A 162 18.82 -3.86 3.91
C GLY A 162 17.72 -4.54 4.74
N ARG A 163 16.43 -4.46 4.31
CA ARG A 163 15.30 -5.06 5.03
C ARG A 163 14.10 -5.34 4.15
N PRO A 164 13.22 -6.30 4.54
CA PRO A 164 11.96 -6.55 3.84
C PRO A 164 11.06 -5.31 3.80
N VAL A 165 10.36 -5.12 2.67
CA VAL A 165 9.36 -4.07 2.49
C VAL A 165 8.06 -4.68 1.95
N ILE A 166 6.94 -3.97 2.16
CA ILE A 166 5.68 -4.22 1.48
C ILE A 166 5.51 -3.18 0.39
N LYS A 167 5.30 -3.62 -0.85
CA LYS A 167 4.96 -2.72 -1.98
C LYS A 167 3.47 -2.44 -1.97
N ALA A 168 3.10 -1.17 -1.79
CA ALA A 168 1.70 -0.75 -1.79
C ALA A 168 1.57 0.75 -2.11
N PHE A 169 0.35 1.24 -2.36
CA PHE A 169 0.01 2.63 -2.68
C PHE A 169 0.66 3.19 -3.95
N ASN A 170 1.30 2.36 -4.76
CA ASN A 170 2.07 2.80 -5.91
C ASN A 170 1.30 2.79 -7.24
N ASN A 171 0.18 2.06 -7.32
CA ASN A 171 -0.50 1.77 -8.58
C ASN A 171 -1.72 2.67 -8.88
N LEU A 172 -1.87 3.77 -8.15
CA LEU A 172 -2.87 4.81 -8.43
C LEU A 172 -2.23 6.18 -8.68
N LEU A 173 -2.89 7.00 -9.48
CA LEU A 173 -2.56 8.42 -9.60
C LEU A 173 -2.88 9.16 -8.30
N ALA A 174 -2.17 10.28 -8.05
CA ALA A 174 -2.44 11.12 -6.88
C ALA A 174 -3.91 11.58 -6.83
N HIS A 175 -4.48 11.96 -7.97
CA HIS A 175 -5.89 12.35 -8.07
C HIS A 175 -6.83 11.20 -7.66
N SER A 176 -6.62 9.98 -8.17
CA SER A 176 -7.41 8.80 -7.78
C SER A 176 -7.28 8.52 -6.28
N LEU A 177 -6.07 8.62 -5.74
CA LEU A 177 -5.82 8.40 -4.32
C LEU A 177 -6.53 9.46 -3.45
N GLU A 178 -6.58 10.72 -3.89
CA GLU A 178 -7.23 11.80 -3.15
C GLU A 178 -8.75 11.71 -3.21
N TYR A 179 -9.33 11.52 -4.41
CA TYR A 179 -10.76 11.67 -4.66
C TYR A 179 -11.49 10.36 -4.92
N GLY A 180 -10.81 9.28 -5.28
CA GLY A 180 -11.42 8.00 -5.67
C GLY A 180 -11.82 7.08 -4.52
N GLY A 181 -11.49 7.43 -3.27
CA GLY A 181 -11.84 6.61 -2.10
C GLY A 181 -13.35 6.57 -1.84
N LYS A 182 -13.86 5.36 -1.53
CA LYS A 182 -15.27 5.10 -1.24
C LYS A 182 -15.41 4.27 0.04
N PRO A 183 -16.56 4.29 0.74
CA PRO A 183 -16.82 3.38 1.86
C PRO A 183 -16.69 1.90 1.48
N GLU A 184 -16.31 1.07 2.45
CA GLU A 184 -16.24 -0.39 2.28
C GLU A 184 -17.57 -0.97 1.81
N GLY A 185 -17.53 -1.94 0.89
CA GLY A 185 -18.72 -2.56 0.29
C GLY A 185 -19.41 -1.73 -0.78
N THR A 186 -18.89 -0.54 -1.12
CA THR A 186 -19.44 0.25 -2.24
C THR A 186 -19.16 -0.48 -3.56
N LYS A 187 -20.17 -0.55 -4.43
CA LYS A 187 -20.01 -1.09 -5.78
C LYS A 187 -18.96 -0.28 -6.56
N ASP A 188 -18.17 -0.97 -7.39
CA ASP A 188 -17.15 -0.37 -8.24
C ASP A 188 -16.09 0.44 -7.43
N ARG A 189 -15.76 -0.03 -6.23
CA ARG A 189 -14.67 0.51 -5.41
C ARG A 189 -13.34 0.15 -6.05
N ILE A 190 -12.46 1.15 -6.18
CA ILE A 190 -11.12 0.96 -6.75
C ILE A 190 -10.28 0.10 -5.80
N ALA A 191 -9.48 -0.80 -6.36
CA ALA A 191 -8.58 -1.67 -5.63
C ALA A 191 -7.10 -1.31 -5.85
N MET A 192 -6.29 -1.52 -4.81
CA MET A 192 -4.83 -1.42 -4.85
C MET A 192 -4.18 -2.79 -4.72
N ALA A 193 -3.06 -2.97 -5.41
CA ALA A 193 -2.24 -4.16 -5.29
C ALA A 193 -1.31 -4.05 -4.07
N VAL A 194 -1.10 -5.17 -3.38
CA VAL A 194 -0.17 -5.30 -2.25
C VAL A 194 0.73 -6.50 -2.50
N SER A 195 2.06 -6.29 -2.52
CA SER A 195 3.07 -7.36 -2.67
C SER A 195 4.05 -7.35 -1.50
N GLY A 196 4.47 -8.53 -1.07
CA GLY A 196 5.45 -8.70 0.00
C GLY A 196 5.52 -10.14 0.47
N ASP A 197 6.59 -10.46 1.20
CA ASP A 197 6.87 -11.83 1.62
C ASP A 197 6.31 -12.15 3.02
N ASP A 198 5.90 -11.13 3.79
CA ASP A 198 5.26 -11.27 5.10
C ASP A 198 3.74 -11.11 4.97
N GLN A 199 3.01 -12.22 5.13
CA GLN A 199 1.56 -12.24 4.99
C GLN A 199 0.85 -11.38 6.05
N GLN A 200 1.34 -11.38 7.30
CA GLN A 200 0.73 -10.58 8.36
C GLN A 200 0.94 -9.08 8.10
N ALA A 201 2.12 -8.69 7.62
CA ALA A 201 2.38 -7.31 7.22
C ALA A 201 1.47 -6.88 6.05
N LYS A 202 1.25 -7.74 5.04
CA LYS A 202 0.30 -7.45 3.94
C LYS A 202 -1.14 -7.25 4.45
N GLU A 203 -1.60 -8.02 5.42
CA GLU A 203 -2.93 -7.88 6.02
C GLU A 203 -3.08 -6.53 6.74
N ILE A 204 -2.07 -6.11 7.51
CA ILE A 204 -2.03 -4.80 8.16
C ILE A 204 -2.06 -3.67 7.12
N VAL A 205 -1.24 -3.77 6.07
CA VAL A 205 -1.21 -2.78 4.98
C VAL A 205 -2.55 -2.73 4.24
N SER A 206 -3.19 -3.86 4.03
CA SER A 206 -4.52 -3.94 3.43
C SER A 206 -5.59 -3.24 4.28
N THR A 207 -5.49 -3.34 5.61
CA THR A 207 -6.37 -2.59 6.53
C THR A 207 -6.18 -1.08 6.36
N LEU A 208 -4.94 -0.60 6.32
CA LEU A 208 -4.65 0.83 6.10
C LEU A 208 -5.17 1.33 4.74
N ILE A 209 -5.10 0.51 3.69
CA ILE A 209 -5.65 0.83 2.37
C ILE A 209 -7.19 0.88 2.42
N ASN A 210 -7.82 -0.06 3.14
CA ASN A 210 -9.27 -0.04 3.34
C ASN A 210 -9.72 1.21 4.09
N ASP A 211 -8.98 1.63 5.13
CA ASP A 211 -9.28 2.82 5.92
C ASP A 211 -9.23 4.10 5.06
N VAL A 212 -8.33 4.19 4.10
CA VAL A 212 -8.26 5.34 3.18
C VAL A 212 -9.24 5.26 2.00
N GLY A 213 -10.07 4.20 1.94
CA GLY A 213 -11.22 4.12 1.02
C GLY A 213 -11.06 3.22 -0.20
N PHE A 214 -10.12 2.27 -0.20
CA PHE A 214 -9.84 1.40 -1.35
C PHE A 214 -9.88 -0.08 -0.95
N ASP A 215 -10.26 -0.94 -1.90
CA ASP A 215 -10.12 -2.38 -1.76
C ASP A 215 -8.66 -2.81 -2.00
N THR A 216 -8.32 -4.05 -1.69
CA THR A 216 -6.98 -4.60 -1.92
C THR A 216 -7.02 -5.92 -2.65
N VAL A 217 -5.96 -6.18 -3.42
CA VAL A 217 -5.65 -7.48 -3.99
C VAL A 217 -4.25 -7.87 -3.57
N ASP A 218 -4.11 -9.06 -2.97
CA ASP A 218 -2.79 -9.66 -2.73
C ASP A 218 -2.16 -10.02 -4.07
N ALA A 219 -1.10 -9.31 -4.43
CA ALA A 219 -0.40 -9.46 -5.70
C ALA A 219 0.84 -10.37 -5.59
N GLY A 220 0.95 -11.15 -4.49
CA GLY A 220 1.99 -12.14 -4.31
C GLY A 220 3.20 -11.67 -3.50
N THR A 221 4.35 -12.24 -3.82
CA THR A 221 5.64 -11.93 -3.17
C THR A 221 6.18 -10.57 -3.58
N LEU A 222 7.24 -10.11 -2.91
CA LEU A 222 7.90 -8.88 -3.32
C LEU A 222 8.50 -9.00 -4.74
N ALA A 223 8.95 -10.19 -5.13
CA ALA A 223 9.43 -10.46 -6.48
C ALA A 223 8.31 -10.37 -7.55
N ASP A 224 7.04 -10.51 -7.17
CA ASP A 224 5.88 -10.33 -8.05
C ASP A 224 5.44 -8.87 -8.17
N SER A 225 5.99 -7.93 -7.38
CA SER A 225 5.58 -6.52 -7.36
C SER A 225 5.75 -5.80 -8.71
N TRP A 226 6.54 -6.36 -9.63
CA TRP A 226 6.64 -5.84 -10.99
C TRP A 226 5.28 -5.79 -11.71
N ARG A 227 4.32 -6.64 -11.30
CA ARG A 227 2.99 -6.74 -11.92
C ARG A 227 2.12 -5.49 -11.75
N HIS A 228 2.50 -4.60 -10.82
CA HIS A 228 1.81 -3.34 -10.57
C HIS A 228 2.75 -2.12 -10.53
N GLN A 229 3.94 -2.23 -11.18
CA GLN A 229 4.83 -1.10 -11.44
C GLN A 229 4.46 -0.37 -12.75
N PRO A 230 5.03 0.80 -13.05
CA PRO A 230 4.77 1.53 -14.29
C PRO A 230 4.95 0.68 -15.55
N GLY A 231 4.03 0.85 -16.51
CA GLY A 231 4.03 0.09 -17.77
C GLY A 231 3.36 -1.29 -17.68
N THR A 232 2.57 -1.54 -16.64
CA THR A 232 1.78 -2.78 -16.49
C THR A 232 0.28 -2.51 -16.49
N PRO A 233 -0.57 -3.52 -16.78
CA PRO A 233 -2.03 -3.34 -16.82
C PRO A 233 -2.66 -2.89 -15.50
N ALA A 234 -2.00 -3.18 -14.35
CA ALA A 234 -2.47 -2.81 -13.03
C ALA A 234 -2.07 -1.39 -12.60
N TYR A 235 -1.25 -0.68 -13.41
CA TYR A 235 -0.69 0.61 -13.04
C TYR A 235 -1.53 1.78 -13.57
N CYS A 236 -2.05 2.62 -12.67
CA CYS A 236 -2.80 3.85 -12.98
C CYS A 236 -4.02 3.64 -13.89
N THR A 237 -4.74 2.53 -13.69
CA THR A 237 -5.89 2.10 -14.50
C THR A 237 -7.22 2.08 -13.75
N GLU A 238 -7.24 2.35 -12.43
CA GLU A 238 -8.45 2.46 -11.58
C GLU A 238 -9.38 1.25 -11.72
N LEU A 239 -8.89 0.10 -11.35
CA LEU A 239 -9.58 -1.18 -11.50
C LEU A 239 -10.31 -1.58 -10.21
N THR A 240 -11.44 -2.26 -10.35
CA THR A 240 -12.08 -3.00 -9.27
C THR A 240 -11.26 -4.24 -8.88
N VAL A 241 -11.58 -4.89 -7.76
CA VAL A 241 -10.89 -6.13 -7.32
C VAL A 241 -10.82 -7.17 -8.45
N ALA A 242 -11.94 -7.46 -9.12
CA ALA A 242 -11.98 -8.47 -10.17
C ALA A 242 -11.12 -8.09 -11.39
N GLU A 243 -11.20 -6.82 -11.81
CA GLU A 243 -10.40 -6.31 -12.92
C GLU A 243 -8.91 -6.25 -12.56
N LEU A 244 -8.56 -5.88 -11.32
CA LEU A 244 -7.17 -5.83 -10.87
C LEU A 244 -6.55 -7.24 -10.80
N MET A 245 -7.29 -8.23 -10.29
CA MET A 245 -6.84 -9.63 -10.31
C MET A 245 -6.51 -10.10 -11.74
N GLN A 246 -7.34 -9.76 -12.71
CA GLN A 246 -7.08 -10.07 -14.11
C GLN A 246 -5.87 -9.30 -14.65
N ALA A 247 -5.77 -8.00 -14.38
CA ALA A 247 -4.67 -7.13 -14.82
C ALA A 247 -3.31 -7.61 -14.29
N LEU A 248 -3.24 -8.07 -13.04
CA LEU A 248 -2.01 -8.60 -12.43
C LEU A 248 -1.48 -9.85 -13.16
N THR A 249 -2.31 -10.58 -13.90
CA THR A 249 -1.90 -11.74 -14.70
C THR A 249 -1.60 -11.43 -16.16
N GLY A 250 -2.02 -10.24 -16.64
CA GLY A 250 -2.00 -9.89 -18.06
C GLY A 250 -0.76 -9.12 -18.54
N GLY A 251 0.18 -8.78 -17.65
CA GLY A 251 1.39 -8.04 -18.01
C GLY A 251 2.57 -8.94 -18.36
N GLU A 252 3.49 -8.39 -19.18
CA GLU A 252 4.77 -9.02 -19.48
C GLU A 252 5.91 -8.19 -18.87
N LYS A 253 6.72 -8.81 -18.00
CA LYS A 253 7.76 -8.13 -17.23
C LYS A 253 8.77 -7.42 -18.14
N GLN A 254 9.13 -8.05 -19.25
CA GLN A 254 10.12 -7.54 -20.19
C GLN A 254 9.65 -6.28 -20.92
N GLU A 255 8.33 -6.12 -21.10
CA GLU A 255 7.73 -4.99 -21.80
C GLU A 255 7.46 -3.79 -20.87
N ALA A 256 7.41 -4.00 -19.54
CA ALA A 256 6.99 -2.97 -18.59
C ALA A 256 7.84 -1.68 -18.69
N ALA A 257 9.16 -1.81 -18.78
CA ALA A 257 10.05 -0.65 -18.90
C ALA A 257 9.81 0.12 -20.21
N HIS A 258 9.67 -0.59 -21.33
CA HIS A 258 9.39 0.01 -22.64
C HIS A 258 8.04 0.73 -22.65
N LEU A 259 6.98 0.10 -22.12
CA LEU A 259 5.64 0.70 -22.05
C LEU A 259 5.59 1.89 -21.10
N ARG A 260 6.30 1.85 -19.97
CA ARG A 260 6.48 3.02 -19.08
C ARG A 260 7.08 4.21 -19.86
N ASP A 261 8.17 3.98 -20.56
CA ASP A 261 8.89 5.05 -21.29
C ASP A 261 8.06 5.55 -22.47
N TYR A 262 7.29 4.67 -23.13
CA TYR A 262 6.33 5.07 -24.17
C TYR A 262 5.25 6.01 -23.60
N VAL A 263 4.65 5.70 -22.45
CA VAL A 263 3.63 6.55 -21.79
C VAL A 263 4.22 7.92 -21.45
N ILE A 264 5.43 7.96 -20.90
CA ILE A 264 6.12 9.22 -20.60
C ILE A 264 6.37 10.03 -21.87
N GLY A 265 6.81 9.37 -22.95
CA GLY A 265 6.96 10.02 -24.26
C GLY A 265 5.65 10.64 -24.75
N LYS A 266 4.54 9.92 -24.60
CA LYS A 266 3.21 10.46 -24.94
C LYS A 266 2.82 11.66 -24.08
N PHE A 267 3.12 11.67 -22.80
CA PHE A 267 2.87 12.84 -21.95
C PHE A 267 3.66 14.07 -22.38
N MET A 268 4.86 13.89 -22.92
CA MET A 268 5.67 14.98 -23.46
C MET A 268 5.13 15.57 -24.78
N GLU A 269 4.25 14.86 -25.50
CA GLU A 269 3.59 15.34 -26.72
C GLU A 269 2.39 16.26 -26.42
N PHE A 270 1.86 16.27 -25.19
CA PHE A 270 0.74 17.14 -24.81
C PHE A 270 1.20 18.60 -24.74
N SER A 271 0.45 19.51 -25.35
CA SER A 271 0.70 20.95 -25.29
C SER A 271 0.38 21.57 -23.92
N THR A 272 -0.47 20.89 -23.14
CA THR A 272 -0.83 21.21 -21.75
C THR A 272 -0.73 19.94 -20.93
N PRO A 273 -0.49 20.01 -19.61
CA PRO A 273 -0.51 18.81 -18.77
C PRO A 273 -1.80 18.00 -18.98
N PRO A 274 -1.70 16.67 -19.20
CA PRO A 274 -2.89 15.84 -19.42
C PRO A 274 -3.80 15.84 -18.19
N THR A 275 -5.10 15.75 -18.43
CA THR A 275 -6.08 15.57 -17.37
C THR A 275 -5.96 14.18 -16.73
N HIS A 276 -6.55 14.01 -15.56
CA HIS A 276 -6.60 12.71 -14.90
C HIS A 276 -7.18 11.61 -15.80
N GLU A 277 -8.32 11.91 -16.46
CA GLU A 277 -9.02 10.98 -17.34
C GLU A 277 -8.18 10.60 -18.56
N GLU A 278 -7.43 11.54 -19.14
CA GLU A 278 -6.52 11.28 -20.25
C GLU A 278 -5.37 10.36 -19.84
N VAL A 279 -4.82 10.55 -18.63
CA VAL A 279 -3.77 9.66 -18.09
C VAL A 279 -4.29 8.25 -17.86
N VAL A 280 -5.47 8.09 -17.24
CA VAL A 280 -6.11 6.78 -17.03
C VAL A 280 -6.43 6.12 -18.36
N ALA A 281 -7.01 6.86 -19.31
CA ALA A 281 -7.36 6.34 -20.64
C ALA A 281 -6.11 5.88 -21.42
N LEU A 282 -5.02 6.65 -21.37
CA LEU A 282 -3.76 6.26 -22.04
C LEU A 282 -3.20 4.96 -21.44
N ASN A 283 -3.13 4.84 -20.10
CA ASN A 283 -2.66 3.61 -19.47
C ASN A 283 -3.54 2.40 -19.84
N ARG A 284 -4.86 2.56 -19.83
CA ARG A 284 -5.80 1.49 -20.23
C ARG A 284 -5.66 1.10 -21.71
N SER A 285 -5.34 2.04 -22.59
CA SER A 285 -5.23 1.79 -24.03
C SER A 285 -4.05 0.89 -24.41
N LEU A 286 -3.03 0.79 -23.54
CA LEU A 286 -1.89 -0.12 -23.75
C LEU A 286 -2.29 -1.59 -23.62
N PHE A 287 -3.39 -1.87 -22.92
CA PHE A 287 -3.84 -3.21 -22.58
C PHE A 287 -5.32 -3.39 -22.97
N PRO A 288 -5.63 -3.42 -24.28
CA PRO A 288 -7.02 -3.55 -24.73
C PRO A 288 -7.62 -4.86 -24.23
N LYS A 289 -8.82 -4.78 -23.64
CA LYS A 289 -9.58 -5.97 -23.24
C LYS A 289 -9.80 -6.84 -24.49
N ASN A 290 -9.52 -8.12 -24.37
CA ASN A 290 -9.71 -9.06 -25.49
C ASN A 290 -11.22 -9.08 -25.85
N PRO A 291 -11.65 -8.80 -27.09
CA PRO A 291 -13.07 -8.75 -27.44
C PRO A 291 -13.81 -10.08 -27.35
N LYS A 292 -13.14 -11.16 -26.92
CA LYS A 292 -13.68 -12.52 -26.80
C LYS A 292 -14.12 -12.92 -25.39
N GLU A 293 -14.05 -12.02 -24.42
CA GLU A 293 -14.40 -12.30 -23.00
C GLU A 293 -15.72 -11.64 -22.57
N HIS A 294 -16.73 -11.70 -23.43
CA HIS A 294 -18.12 -11.33 -23.13
C HIS A 294 -19.06 -12.51 -23.25
#